data_4a69c0bc933c327433698e8b976634af
#
_entry.id   4a69c0bc933c327433698e8b976634af
#
_cell.length_a   1.000
_cell.length_b   1.000
_cell.length_c   1.000
_cell.angle_alpha   90.00
_cell.angle_beta   90.00
_cell.angle_gamma   90.00
#
_symmetry.space_group_name_H-M   'P 1'
#
loop_
_entity.id
_entity.type
_entity.pdbx_description
1 polymer ?
#
loop_
_entity_poly.entity_id
_entity_poly.type
_entity_poly.pdbx_seq_one_letter_code
_entity_poly.pdbx_strand_id
1 'polypeptide(L)'
;PKENPRSPSVVLHSIYDILAFLAKLTLEREKEKKASFLLNQISEIGKIVNRLQQIISRNSKYVNDTQSIEILYRLLTAGASLKLSSSSTEGLQIMGLLETRNLSFDEVHLLSVNEGILPPDKSQGSFIPHFIRREYGLPSYTESQAVVAYHFYRLLQNGKNIYLYYNNLGESSGGEASRFILQI
;
A
#
# COMPACT_ATOMS: atom_id res chain seq x y z
N PRO A 1 -30.65 18.40 29.40
CA PRO A 1 -31.14 17.76 28.18
C PRO A 1 -30.30 16.50 27.99
N LYS A 2 -30.97 15.31 28.11
CA LYS A 2 -30.29 14.04 27.84
C LYS A 2 -29.93 14.04 26.35
N GLU A 3 -28.65 14.03 26.02
CA GLU A 3 -28.21 13.87 24.64
C GLU A 3 -28.78 12.58 24.07
N ASN A 4 -29.30 12.68 22.85
CA ASN A 4 -29.83 11.52 22.15
C ASN A 4 -28.67 10.50 21.98
N PRO A 5 -28.75 9.24 22.51
CA PRO A 5 -27.67 8.27 22.44
C PRO A 5 -27.29 7.87 21.00
N ARG A 6 -28.09 8.28 20.03
CA ARG A 6 -27.82 8.09 18.59
C ARG A 6 -27.27 9.35 17.90
N SER A 7 -26.93 10.39 18.66
CA SER A 7 -26.34 11.58 18.03
C SER A 7 -24.92 11.26 17.52
N PRO A 8 -24.53 11.78 16.35
CA PRO A 8 -23.21 11.58 15.76
C PRO A 8 -22.04 11.86 16.71
N SER A 9 -22.15 12.90 17.50
CA SER A 9 -21.13 13.31 18.48
C SER A 9 -20.94 12.30 19.60
N VAL A 10 -22.01 11.72 20.12
CA VAL A 10 -21.98 10.71 21.18
C VAL A 10 -21.33 9.42 20.67
N VAL A 11 -21.69 8.99 19.48
CA VAL A 11 -21.10 7.79 18.85
C VAL A 11 -19.58 7.96 18.67
N LEU A 12 -19.14 9.09 18.13
CA LEU A 12 -17.71 9.34 17.94
C LEU A 12 -16.95 9.43 19.26
N HIS A 13 -17.53 10.05 20.28
CA HIS A 13 -16.92 10.13 21.61
C HIS A 13 -16.74 8.73 22.20
N SER A 14 -17.77 7.88 22.12
CA SER A 14 -17.68 6.47 22.58
C SER A 14 -16.59 5.69 21.85
N ILE A 15 -16.40 5.91 20.55
CA ILE A 15 -15.31 5.28 19.77
C ILE A 15 -13.94 5.75 20.31
N TYR A 16 -13.80 7.03 20.63
CA TYR A 16 -12.58 7.56 21.22
C TYR A 16 -12.25 6.91 22.57
N ASP A 17 -13.24 6.77 23.43
CA ASP A 17 -13.06 6.14 24.75
C ASP A 17 -12.59 4.68 24.59
N ILE A 18 -13.18 3.96 23.64
CA ILE A 18 -12.75 2.59 23.31
C ILE A 18 -11.32 2.56 22.81
N LEU A 19 -10.94 3.44 21.90
CA LEU A 19 -9.57 3.52 21.36
C LEU A 19 -8.56 3.87 22.45
N ALA A 20 -8.88 4.80 23.34
CA ALA A 20 -8.05 5.18 24.48
C ALA A 20 -7.88 3.99 25.46
N PHE A 21 -8.96 3.28 25.74
CA PHE A 21 -8.92 2.08 26.58
C PHE A 21 -8.06 0.98 25.96
N LEU A 22 -8.21 0.71 24.65
CA LEU A 22 -7.38 -0.27 23.95
C LEU A 22 -5.90 0.13 23.94
N ALA A 23 -5.59 1.41 23.76
CA ALA A 23 -4.22 1.90 23.81
C ALA A 23 -3.60 1.66 25.20
N LYS A 24 -4.35 1.95 26.26
CA LYS A 24 -3.90 1.70 27.65
C LYS A 24 -3.65 0.22 27.91
N LEU A 25 -4.58 -0.65 27.53
CA LEU A 25 -4.41 -2.11 27.66
C LEU A 25 -3.20 -2.64 26.88
N THR A 26 -2.95 -2.09 25.70
CA THR A 26 -1.81 -2.47 24.86
C THR A 26 -0.49 -2.13 25.55
N LEU A 27 -0.38 -0.96 26.16
CA LEU A 27 0.80 -0.52 26.90
C LEU A 27 1.05 -1.37 28.15
N GLU A 28 -0.01 -1.85 28.82
CA GLU A 28 0.10 -2.62 30.06
C GLU A 28 0.44 -4.11 29.83
N ARG A 29 0.05 -4.68 28.68
CA ARG A 29 0.05 -6.15 28.47
C ARG A 29 1.00 -6.67 27.43
N GLU A 30 1.43 -5.86 26.48
CA GLU A 30 2.18 -6.33 25.31
C GLU A 30 3.68 -5.99 25.40
N LYS A 31 4.51 -6.86 24.81
CA LYS A 31 5.94 -6.59 24.63
C LYS A 31 6.15 -5.41 23.66
N GLU A 32 7.21 -4.63 23.88
CA GLU A 32 7.46 -3.36 23.18
C GLU A 32 7.22 -3.36 21.65
N LYS A 33 7.73 -4.37 20.94
CA LYS A 33 7.57 -4.44 19.46
C LYS A 33 6.11 -4.63 19.03
N LYS A 34 5.38 -5.48 19.74
CA LYS A 34 3.97 -5.77 19.45
C LYS A 34 3.07 -4.63 19.90
N ALA A 35 3.38 -4.02 21.04
CA ALA A 35 2.72 -2.83 21.52
C ALA A 35 2.85 -1.67 20.53
N SER A 36 4.04 -1.42 20.00
CA SER A 36 4.28 -0.39 19.01
C SER A 36 3.45 -0.58 17.73
N PHE A 37 3.32 -1.81 17.23
CA PHE A 37 2.48 -2.13 16.09
C PHE A 37 1.00 -1.85 16.34
N LEU A 38 0.47 -2.34 17.47
CA LEU A 38 -0.94 -2.13 17.83
C LEU A 38 -1.25 -0.66 18.09
N LEU A 39 -0.37 0.05 18.77
CA LEU A 39 -0.51 1.49 19.00
C LEU A 39 -0.54 2.29 17.71
N ASN A 40 0.27 1.92 16.71
CA ASN A 40 0.25 2.55 15.41
C ASN A 40 -1.11 2.34 14.71
N GLN A 41 -1.68 1.14 14.77
CA GLN A 41 -3.02 0.86 14.24
C GLN A 41 -4.10 1.70 14.94
N ILE A 42 -4.09 1.76 16.28
CA ILE A 42 -5.02 2.55 17.07
C ILE A 42 -4.89 4.04 16.70
N SER A 43 -3.67 4.53 16.52
CA SER A 43 -3.41 5.91 16.11
C SER A 43 -3.98 6.23 14.72
N GLU A 44 -3.82 5.35 13.75
CA GLU A 44 -4.37 5.55 12.40
C GLU A 44 -5.92 5.56 12.40
N ILE A 45 -6.55 4.67 13.16
CA ILE A 45 -8.00 4.70 13.36
C ILE A 45 -8.42 6.01 14.04
N GLY A 46 -7.70 6.45 15.05
CA GLY A 46 -7.93 7.72 15.73
C GLY A 46 -7.88 8.93 14.79
N LYS A 47 -6.95 8.95 13.82
CA LYS A 47 -6.88 10.00 12.79
C LYS A 47 -8.14 10.02 11.91
N ILE A 48 -8.66 8.85 11.54
CA ILE A 48 -9.89 8.74 10.74
C ILE A 48 -11.08 9.26 11.55
N VAL A 49 -11.22 8.88 12.81
CA VAL A 49 -12.28 9.34 13.70
C VAL A 49 -12.21 10.85 13.92
N ASN A 50 -11.02 11.40 14.11
CA ASN A 50 -10.80 12.86 14.20
C ASN A 50 -11.27 13.58 12.92
N ARG A 51 -10.93 13.03 11.76
CA ARG A 51 -11.34 13.63 10.48
C ARG A 51 -12.85 13.59 10.30
N LEU A 52 -13.50 12.49 10.68
CA LEU A 52 -14.96 12.39 10.71
C LEU A 52 -15.57 13.46 11.62
N GLN A 53 -15.05 13.62 12.83
CA GLN A 53 -15.54 14.61 13.77
C GLN A 53 -15.42 16.03 13.22
N GLN A 54 -14.32 16.38 12.53
CA GLN A 54 -14.15 17.65 11.88
C GLN A 54 -15.15 17.87 10.73
N ILE A 55 -15.44 16.86 9.94
CA ILE A 55 -16.43 16.93 8.86
C ILE A 55 -17.83 17.15 9.43
N ILE A 56 -18.21 16.37 10.44
CA ILE A 56 -19.51 16.45 11.08
C ILE A 56 -19.70 17.79 11.77
N SER A 57 -18.72 18.28 12.53
CA SER A 57 -18.80 19.56 13.22
C SER A 57 -18.98 20.76 12.27
N ARG A 58 -18.32 20.71 11.11
CA ARG A 58 -18.43 21.76 10.08
C ARG A 58 -19.73 21.67 9.27
N ASN A 59 -20.31 20.50 9.18
CA ASN A 59 -21.47 20.22 8.32
C ASN A 59 -22.63 19.60 9.10
N SER A 60 -22.78 19.93 10.36
CA SER A 60 -23.81 19.38 11.26
C SER A 60 -25.25 19.52 10.73
N LYS A 61 -25.47 20.50 9.86
CA LYS A 61 -26.77 20.72 9.20
C LYS A 61 -27.12 19.61 8.19
N TYR A 62 -26.12 18.96 7.60
CA TYR A 62 -26.30 17.98 6.53
C TYR A 62 -25.99 16.54 6.99
N VAL A 63 -25.24 16.35 8.06
CA VAL A 63 -24.83 15.05 8.57
C VAL A 63 -25.44 14.85 9.96
N ASN A 64 -26.71 14.44 9.98
CA ASN A 64 -27.50 14.32 11.21
C ASN A 64 -27.89 12.88 11.56
N ASP A 65 -27.59 11.94 10.69
CA ASP A 65 -27.98 10.55 10.83
C ASP A 65 -26.76 9.60 10.83
N THR A 66 -26.95 8.43 11.41
CA THR A 66 -25.91 7.40 11.54
C THR A 66 -25.51 6.81 10.18
N GLN A 67 -26.43 6.81 9.20
CA GLN A 67 -26.18 6.28 7.87
C GLN A 67 -25.18 7.15 7.11
N SER A 68 -25.33 8.46 7.20
CA SER A 68 -24.35 9.42 6.63
C SER A 68 -22.97 9.27 7.24
N ILE A 69 -22.87 8.99 8.54
CA ILE A 69 -21.59 8.71 9.21
C ILE A 69 -20.96 7.44 8.68
N GLU A 70 -21.75 6.38 8.53
CA GLU A 70 -21.25 5.11 8.00
C GLU A 70 -20.70 5.26 6.58
N ILE A 71 -21.38 5.98 5.70
CA ILE A 71 -20.92 6.27 4.34
C ILE A 71 -19.59 7.04 4.37
N LEU A 72 -19.52 8.10 5.17
CA LEU A 72 -18.29 8.89 5.32
C LEU A 72 -17.13 8.06 5.89
N TYR A 73 -17.40 7.22 6.88
CA TYR A 73 -16.42 6.31 7.44
C TYR A 73 -15.88 5.35 6.37
N ARG A 74 -16.76 4.72 5.60
CA ARG A 74 -16.37 3.83 4.49
C ARG A 74 -15.52 4.53 3.44
N LEU A 75 -15.87 5.76 3.08
CA LEU A 75 -15.09 6.57 2.13
C LEU A 75 -13.70 6.92 2.67
N LEU A 76 -13.59 7.27 3.93
CA LEU A 76 -12.31 7.60 4.56
C LEU A 76 -11.42 6.38 4.76
N THR A 77 -12.01 5.21 5.07
CA THR A 77 -11.26 3.96 5.25
C THR A 77 -10.84 3.32 3.95
N ALA A 78 -11.58 3.52 2.85
CA ALA A 78 -11.26 2.94 1.54
C ALA A 78 -9.85 3.34 1.02
N GLY A 79 -9.37 4.53 1.39
CA GLY A 79 -8.02 5.01 1.06
C GLY A 79 -7.00 4.88 2.20
N ALA A 80 -7.39 4.31 3.34
CA ALA A 80 -6.50 4.20 4.48
C ALA A 80 -5.55 3.02 4.31
N SER A 81 -4.27 3.24 4.60
CA SER A 81 -3.24 2.20 4.61
C SER A 81 -2.48 2.23 5.91
N LEU A 82 -2.21 1.05 6.46
CA LEU A 82 -1.35 0.91 7.63
C LEU A 82 0.09 0.76 7.16
N LYS A 83 0.94 1.70 7.56
CA LYS A 83 2.37 1.57 7.34
C LYS A 83 2.95 0.61 8.38
N LEU A 84 3.40 -0.54 7.93
CA LEU A 84 4.21 -1.43 8.74
C LEU A 84 5.62 -0.84 8.81
N SER A 85 6.02 -0.33 9.97
CA SER A 85 7.40 0.06 10.19
C SER A 85 8.26 -1.19 10.34
N SER A 86 8.90 -1.65 9.28
CA SER A 86 9.98 -2.61 9.40
C SER A 86 11.25 -1.83 9.73
N SER A 87 11.71 -1.91 10.94
CA SER A 87 12.94 -1.26 11.40
C SER A 87 14.19 -2.13 11.24
N SER A 88 14.02 -3.37 10.77
CA SER A 88 15.13 -4.32 10.67
C SER A 88 15.61 -4.41 9.22
N THR A 89 16.87 -4.08 9.00
CA THR A 89 17.62 -4.39 7.77
C THR A 89 18.23 -5.80 7.83
N GLU A 90 18.03 -6.53 8.92
CA GLU A 90 18.52 -7.88 9.15
C GLU A 90 17.42 -8.91 8.88
N GLY A 91 17.79 -10.05 8.34
CA GLY A 91 16.89 -11.16 8.04
C GLY A 91 16.23 -11.08 6.67
N LEU A 92 15.14 -11.84 6.50
CA LEU A 92 14.39 -11.89 5.23
C LEU A 92 13.71 -10.57 4.94
N GLN A 93 14.01 -10.00 3.78
CA GLN A 93 13.39 -8.78 3.26
C GLN A 93 12.44 -9.13 2.12
N ILE A 94 11.18 -8.68 2.21
CA ILE A 94 10.18 -8.82 1.14
C ILE A 94 9.87 -7.42 0.62
N MET A 95 10.16 -7.17 -0.65
CA MET A 95 10.01 -5.85 -1.25
C MET A 95 9.74 -5.97 -2.76
N GLY A 96 9.26 -4.91 -3.38
CA GLY A 96 9.14 -4.84 -4.83
C GLY A 96 10.49 -4.59 -5.50
N LEU A 97 10.58 -4.88 -6.80
CA LEU A 97 11.81 -4.69 -7.58
C LEU A 97 12.32 -3.24 -7.52
N LEU A 98 11.42 -2.26 -7.52
CA LEU A 98 11.82 -0.85 -7.50
C LEU A 98 12.34 -0.38 -6.13
N GLU A 99 11.98 -1.08 -5.06
CA GLU A 99 12.46 -0.80 -3.70
C GLU A 99 13.88 -1.34 -3.45
N THR A 100 14.38 -2.25 -4.31
CA THR A 100 15.74 -2.82 -4.22
C THR A 100 16.84 -1.84 -4.63
N ARG A 101 16.50 -0.60 -4.96
CA ARG A 101 17.46 0.43 -5.42
C ARG A 101 18.62 0.61 -4.46
N ASN A 102 19.84 0.55 -5.00
CA ASN A 102 21.10 0.71 -4.26
C ASN A 102 21.31 -0.29 -3.10
N LEU A 103 20.54 -1.38 -3.07
CA LEU A 103 20.75 -2.45 -2.13
C LEU A 103 21.51 -3.59 -2.80
N SER A 104 22.34 -4.29 -2.02
CA SER A 104 23.04 -5.51 -2.41
C SER A 104 22.62 -6.63 -1.49
N PHE A 105 22.42 -7.82 -2.06
CA PHE A 105 21.92 -8.98 -1.33
C PHE A 105 22.83 -10.18 -1.59
N ASP A 106 23.04 -11.02 -0.57
CA ASP A 106 23.75 -12.28 -0.75
C ASP A 106 22.89 -13.30 -1.51
N GLU A 107 21.60 -13.29 -1.26
CA GLU A 107 20.63 -14.20 -1.88
C GLU A 107 19.37 -13.46 -2.29
N VAL A 108 18.91 -13.69 -3.53
CA VAL A 108 17.75 -13.03 -4.12
C VAL A 108 16.80 -14.07 -4.69
N HIS A 109 15.55 -14.02 -4.24
CA HIS A 109 14.45 -14.82 -4.80
C HIS A 109 13.47 -13.88 -5.48
N LEU A 110 13.48 -13.84 -6.82
CA LEU A 110 12.57 -13.00 -7.60
C LEU A 110 11.39 -13.84 -8.09
N LEU A 111 10.21 -13.54 -7.60
CA LEU A 111 8.98 -14.26 -7.91
C LEU A 111 8.24 -13.61 -9.08
N SER A 112 7.42 -14.40 -9.77
CA SER A 112 6.55 -13.97 -10.87
C SER A 112 7.30 -13.28 -12.02
N VAL A 113 8.43 -13.87 -12.43
CA VAL A 113 9.23 -13.39 -13.57
C VAL A 113 8.58 -13.88 -14.87
N ASN A 114 7.32 -13.51 -15.07
CA ASN A 114 6.50 -13.84 -16.23
C ASN A 114 6.36 -12.66 -17.18
N GLU A 115 6.19 -12.95 -18.46
CA GLU A 115 5.87 -11.92 -19.46
C GLU A 115 4.54 -11.25 -19.11
N GLY A 116 4.49 -9.93 -19.22
CA GLY A 116 3.33 -9.13 -18.83
C GLY A 116 3.25 -8.75 -17.34
N ILE A 117 3.98 -9.46 -16.47
CA ILE A 117 4.15 -9.13 -15.05
C ILE A 117 5.48 -8.41 -14.86
N LEU A 118 6.55 -8.96 -15.41
CA LEU A 118 7.89 -8.37 -15.40
C LEU A 118 8.54 -8.55 -16.79
N PRO A 119 8.62 -7.51 -17.62
CA PRO A 119 8.09 -6.16 -17.39
C PRO A 119 6.56 -6.12 -17.41
N PRO A 120 5.95 -5.16 -16.69
CA PRO A 120 4.49 -5.02 -16.67
C PRO A 120 3.97 -4.65 -18.07
N ASP A 121 2.83 -5.21 -18.43
CA ASP A 121 2.14 -4.87 -19.65
C ASP A 121 1.54 -3.45 -19.62
N LYS A 122 1.17 -2.95 -20.79
CA LYS A 122 0.50 -1.66 -21.00
C LYS A 122 -0.90 -1.68 -20.40
N SER A 123 -1.02 -1.67 -19.10
CA SER A 123 -2.31 -1.88 -18.45
C SER A 123 -3.23 -0.66 -18.38
N GLN A 124 -2.76 0.53 -18.71
CA GLN A 124 -3.62 1.73 -18.62
C GLN A 124 -3.55 2.56 -19.90
N GLY A 125 -4.64 2.54 -20.65
CA GLY A 125 -4.88 3.45 -21.73
C GLY A 125 -4.86 4.89 -21.24
N SER A 126 -3.83 5.64 -21.60
CA SER A 126 -3.82 7.09 -21.38
C SER A 126 -4.77 7.75 -22.38
N PHE A 127 -5.55 8.74 -21.93
CA PHE A 127 -6.34 9.59 -22.84
C PHE A 127 -5.47 10.39 -23.81
N ILE A 128 -4.17 10.51 -23.52
CA ILE A 128 -3.21 11.20 -24.39
C ILE A 128 -2.58 10.17 -25.35
N PRO A 129 -2.79 10.28 -26.66
CA PRO A 129 -2.20 9.40 -27.67
C PRO A 129 -0.66 9.38 -27.59
N HIS A 130 -0.07 8.24 -27.94
CA HIS A 130 1.37 8.02 -27.84
C HIS A 130 2.20 9.05 -28.65
N PHE A 131 1.73 9.45 -29.84
CA PHE A 131 2.44 10.41 -30.68
C PHE A 131 2.51 11.81 -30.03
N ILE A 132 1.44 12.24 -29.37
CA ILE A 132 1.40 13.52 -28.62
C ILE A 132 2.36 13.45 -27.43
N ARG A 133 2.35 12.34 -26.68
CA ARG A 133 3.28 12.17 -25.55
C ARG A 133 4.73 12.30 -25.99
N ARG A 134 5.09 11.70 -27.12
CA ARG A 134 6.43 11.76 -27.69
C ARG A 134 6.80 13.17 -28.15
N GLU A 135 5.88 13.87 -28.80
CA GLU A 135 6.12 15.23 -29.31
C GLU A 135 6.35 16.24 -28.20
N TYR A 136 5.62 16.09 -27.08
CA TYR A 136 5.74 16.96 -25.91
C TYR A 136 6.69 16.45 -24.83
N GLY A 137 7.49 15.43 -25.07
CA GLY A 137 8.45 14.89 -24.12
C GLY A 137 7.83 14.31 -22.84
N LEU A 138 6.58 13.85 -22.92
CA LEU A 138 5.91 13.22 -21.78
C LEU A 138 6.39 11.76 -21.61
N PRO A 139 6.53 11.27 -20.38
CA PRO A 139 6.96 9.91 -20.12
C PRO A 139 6.13 8.89 -20.89
N SER A 140 6.82 8.02 -21.60
CA SER A 140 6.21 6.97 -22.41
C SER A 140 6.34 5.60 -21.73
N TYR A 141 5.62 4.63 -22.26
CA TYR A 141 5.69 3.26 -21.78
C TYR A 141 7.10 2.66 -21.90
N THR A 142 7.81 2.99 -23.00
CA THR A 142 9.18 2.51 -23.22
C THR A 142 10.15 2.97 -22.17
N GLU A 143 10.02 4.19 -21.67
CA GLU A 143 10.84 4.72 -20.58
C GLU A 143 10.54 4.02 -19.26
N SER A 144 9.26 3.76 -19.00
CA SER A 144 8.86 2.98 -17.80
C SER A 144 9.43 1.56 -17.84
N GLN A 145 9.40 0.90 -18.99
CA GLN A 145 10.02 -0.42 -19.15
C GLN A 145 11.54 -0.37 -19.01
N ALA A 146 12.19 0.66 -19.53
CA ALA A 146 13.63 0.83 -19.39
C ALA A 146 14.05 0.98 -17.92
N VAL A 147 13.26 1.68 -17.11
CA VAL A 147 13.49 1.80 -15.65
C VAL A 147 13.38 0.43 -14.98
N VAL A 148 12.35 -0.35 -15.29
CA VAL A 148 12.18 -1.69 -14.73
C VAL A 148 13.31 -2.62 -15.15
N ALA A 149 13.70 -2.59 -16.43
CA ALA A 149 14.82 -3.35 -16.95
C ALA A 149 16.14 -2.99 -16.26
N TYR A 150 16.41 -1.69 -16.09
CA TYR A 150 17.58 -1.21 -15.36
C TYR A 150 17.65 -1.79 -13.94
N HIS A 151 16.56 -1.76 -13.18
CA HIS A 151 16.54 -2.29 -11.82
C HIS A 151 16.67 -3.81 -11.79
N PHE A 152 16.07 -4.51 -12.75
CA PHE A 152 16.22 -5.96 -12.88
C PHE A 152 17.70 -6.36 -13.12
N TYR A 153 18.35 -5.79 -14.14
CA TYR A 153 19.75 -6.11 -14.42
C TYR A 153 20.71 -5.66 -13.32
N ARG A 154 20.41 -4.53 -12.68
CA ARG A 154 21.19 -4.08 -11.54
C ARG A 154 21.10 -5.02 -10.34
N LEU A 155 19.93 -5.56 -10.08
CA LEU A 155 19.73 -6.57 -9.03
C LEU A 155 20.55 -7.84 -9.33
N LEU A 156 20.55 -8.29 -10.59
CA LEU A 156 21.36 -9.44 -11.03
C LEU A 156 22.87 -9.20 -10.88
N GLN A 157 23.33 -8.01 -11.13
CA GLN A 157 24.77 -7.66 -11.00
C GLN A 157 25.23 -7.63 -9.54
N ASN A 158 24.34 -7.32 -8.61
CA ASN A 158 24.70 -7.11 -7.20
C ASN A 158 24.35 -8.29 -6.30
N GLY A 159 23.65 -9.30 -6.78
CA GLY A 159 23.32 -10.52 -6.04
C GLY A 159 24.39 -11.60 -6.21
N LYS A 160 24.73 -12.33 -5.14
CA LYS A 160 25.66 -13.47 -5.25
C LYS A 160 24.94 -14.72 -5.76
N ASN A 161 23.78 -15.03 -5.18
CA ASN A 161 22.94 -16.15 -5.58
C ASN A 161 21.56 -15.64 -5.96
N ILE A 162 21.13 -15.90 -7.18
CA ILE A 162 19.90 -15.36 -7.71
C ILE A 162 19.01 -16.48 -8.24
N TYR A 163 17.79 -16.52 -7.75
CA TYR A 163 16.78 -17.50 -8.11
C TYR A 163 15.60 -16.76 -8.76
N LEU A 164 15.32 -17.09 -10.03
CA LEU A 164 14.23 -16.51 -10.79
C LEU A 164 13.09 -17.53 -10.90
N TYR A 165 11.90 -17.17 -10.44
CA TYR A 165 10.73 -18.04 -10.46
C TYR A 165 9.67 -17.50 -11.41
N TYR A 166 9.24 -18.35 -12.34
CA TYR A 166 8.13 -18.04 -13.22
C TYR A 166 7.10 -19.17 -13.24
N ASN A 167 5.86 -18.87 -13.54
CA ASN A 167 4.78 -19.85 -13.64
C ASN A 167 4.64 -20.29 -15.10
N ASN A 168 4.60 -21.58 -15.33
CA ASN A 168 4.43 -22.19 -16.65
C ASN A 168 2.99 -22.73 -16.87
N LEU A 169 2.10 -22.58 -15.89
CA LEU A 169 0.68 -22.98 -15.98
C LEU A 169 -0.11 -21.82 -16.58
N GLY A 170 -0.25 -21.77 -17.90
CA GLY A 170 -0.92 -20.69 -18.59
C GLY A 170 -2.23 -21.09 -19.22
N GLU A 171 -3.36 -20.77 -18.59
CA GLU A 171 -4.66 -20.60 -19.27
C GLU A 171 -5.05 -19.11 -19.47
N SER A 172 -4.27 -18.19 -18.95
CA SER A 172 -4.46 -16.74 -19.12
C SER A 172 -3.12 -16.03 -19.13
N SER A 173 -3.00 -14.92 -19.82
CA SER A 173 -1.79 -14.09 -20.02
C SER A 173 -0.84 -14.11 -18.81
N GLY A 174 0.30 -14.81 -18.92
CA GLY A 174 1.30 -14.92 -17.86
C GLY A 174 1.97 -16.28 -17.71
N GLY A 175 1.69 -17.26 -18.60
CA GLY A 175 2.35 -18.58 -18.59
C GLY A 175 3.72 -18.62 -19.27
N GLU A 176 4.20 -17.53 -19.84
CA GLU A 176 5.50 -17.44 -20.48
C GLU A 176 6.55 -16.81 -19.56
N ALA A 177 7.80 -17.31 -19.68
CA ALA A 177 8.92 -16.68 -19.01
C ALA A 177 9.12 -15.25 -19.52
N SER A 178 9.48 -14.35 -18.62
CA SER A 178 9.77 -12.96 -18.97
C SER A 178 10.84 -12.88 -20.05
N ARG A 179 10.67 -11.94 -20.98
CA ARG A 179 11.70 -11.59 -21.97
C ARG A 179 13.04 -11.23 -21.33
N PHE A 180 13.06 -10.78 -20.10
CA PHE A 180 14.28 -10.48 -19.37
C PHE A 180 15.08 -11.73 -19.04
N ILE A 181 14.44 -12.88 -18.79
CA ILE A 181 15.13 -14.17 -18.63
C ILE A 181 15.76 -14.62 -19.96
N LEU A 182 15.04 -14.40 -21.07
CA LEU A 182 15.51 -14.81 -22.39
C LEU A 182 16.69 -13.98 -22.92
N GLN A 183 16.97 -12.84 -22.28
CA GLN A 183 18.05 -11.91 -22.64
C GLN A 183 19.33 -12.09 -21.81
N ILE A 184 19.32 -12.97 -20.81
CA ILE A 184 20.46 -13.35 -19.97
C ILE A 184 21.18 -14.54 -20.59
#